data_7451db5e265ecf1eec343b0f6a5dd517
#
_entry.id   7451db5e265ecf1eec343b0f6a5dd517
#
_cell.length_a   1.000
_cell.length_b   1.000
_cell.length_c   1.000
_cell.angle_alpha   90.00
_cell.angle_beta   90.00
_cell.angle_gamma   90.00
#
_symmetry.space_group_name_H-M   'P 1'
#
loop_
_entity.id
_entity.type
_entity.pdbx_description
1 polymer ?
#
loop_
_entity_poly.entity_id
_entity_poly.type
_entity_poly.pdbx_seq_one_letter_code
_entity_poly.pdbx_strand_id
1 'polypeptide(L)'
;MALIVFFRGINVGGHRTLRPTLLAKELAAYDVVNVGAAGTLVVRKLGTQARFVAELRRKLPFDAVVASCDSSELVRLEMDKPFRAERLRPDHVQFVSILSEDGRAKASLPATIPGDGEWFVRIIGARNRLVYGVYRRHMKTIGHLGRIDELFGAPATTRSWSTILSVLRIVSSLEHSDPQGVWRIPDSR
;
A
#
# COMPACT_ATOMS: atom_id res chain seq x y z
N MET A 1 -5.97 -13.31 7.37
CA MET A 1 -5.75 -11.96 6.80
C MET A 1 -4.25 -11.79 6.54
N ALA A 2 -3.87 -11.12 5.44
CA ALA A 2 -2.48 -10.87 5.08
C ALA A 2 -2.08 -9.44 5.50
N LEU A 3 -0.80 -9.24 5.87
CA LEU A 3 -0.23 -7.92 6.06
C LEU A 3 0.37 -7.45 4.75
N ILE A 4 0.07 -6.23 4.35
CA ILE A 4 0.68 -5.60 3.19
C ILE A 4 1.71 -4.58 3.65
N VAL A 5 2.91 -4.67 3.11
CA VAL A 5 4.05 -3.82 3.47
C VAL A 5 4.52 -3.02 2.27
N PHE A 6 4.76 -1.74 2.48
CA PHE A 6 5.17 -0.79 1.45
C PHE A 6 6.45 -0.08 1.87
N PHE A 7 7.49 -0.17 1.05
CA PHE A 7 8.73 0.56 1.28
C PHE A 7 8.69 1.92 0.61
N ARG A 8 9.16 2.94 1.31
CA ARG A 8 9.29 4.29 0.77
C ARG A 8 10.70 4.53 0.26
N GLY A 9 10.81 5.11 -0.94
CA GLY A 9 12.07 5.66 -1.48
C GLY A 9 13.17 4.63 -1.72
N ILE A 10 12.82 3.36 -1.96
CA ILE A 10 13.79 2.37 -2.41
C ILE A 10 13.93 2.40 -3.94
N ASN A 11 15.12 2.05 -4.43
CA ASN A 11 15.44 1.97 -5.87
C ASN A 11 15.22 3.28 -6.63
N VAL A 12 15.35 4.42 -5.97
CA VAL A 12 15.24 5.75 -6.57
C VAL A 12 16.63 6.40 -6.65
N GLY A 13 17.01 6.87 -7.83
CA GLY A 13 18.25 7.63 -8.02
C GLY A 13 19.56 6.85 -7.76
N GLY A 14 19.54 5.51 -7.81
CA GLY A 14 20.71 4.66 -7.54
C GLY A 14 21.10 4.55 -6.06
N HIS A 15 20.42 5.25 -5.16
CA HIS A 15 20.59 5.15 -3.72
C HIS A 15 19.57 4.17 -3.11
N ARG A 16 19.88 3.61 -1.93
CA ARG A 16 18.99 2.67 -1.20
C ARG A 16 18.51 1.52 -2.08
N THR A 17 19.44 0.88 -2.76
CA THR A 17 19.14 -0.26 -3.63
C THR A 17 18.69 -1.44 -2.80
N LEU A 18 17.49 -1.92 -3.05
CA LEU A 18 16.91 -3.13 -2.48
C LEU A 18 16.48 -4.04 -3.62
N ARG A 19 16.68 -5.35 -3.44
CA ARG A 19 16.10 -6.37 -4.32
C ARG A 19 14.91 -7.02 -3.62
N PRO A 20 13.67 -6.53 -3.82
CA PRO A 20 12.51 -6.98 -3.05
C PRO A 20 12.24 -8.48 -3.20
N THR A 21 12.57 -9.06 -4.37
CA THR A 21 12.44 -10.50 -4.61
C THR A 21 13.40 -11.33 -3.76
N LEU A 22 14.63 -10.86 -3.54
CA LEU A 22 15.59 -11.55 -2.66
C LEU A 22 15.16 -11.43 -1.21
N LEU A 23 14.74 -10.24 -0.78
CA LEU A 23 14.19 -10.03 0.56
C LEU A 23 12.98 -10.93 0.83
N ALA A 24 12.08 -11.09 -0.14
CA ALA A 24 10.95 -12.00 -0.01
C ALA A 24 11.39 -13.47 0.20
N LYS A 25 12.45 -13.92 -0.49
CA LYS A 25 13.05 -15.25 -0.29
C LYS A 25 13.64 -15.41 1.10
N GLU A 26 14.32 -14.39 1.61
CA GLU A 26 14.88 -14.41 2.97
C GLU A 26 13.82 -14.41 4.07
N LEU A 27 12.61 -13.97 3.75
CA LEU A 27 11.44 -13.96 4.61
C LEU A 27 10.47 -15.12 4.29
N ALA A 28 10.95 -16.19 3.68
CA ALA A 28 10.12 -17.33 3.22
C ALA A 28 9.29 -17.96 4.33
N ALA A 29 9.75 -17.93 5.59
CA ALA A 29 8.99 -18.43 6.75
C ALA A 29 7.63 -17.72 6.93
N TYR A 30 7.50 -16.50 6.43
CA TYR A 30 6.26 -15.70 6.47
C TYR A 30 5.45 -15.79 5.16
N ASP A 31 5.88 -16.62 4.23
CA ASP A 31 5.23 -16.76 2.92
C ASP A 31 5.01 -15.41 2.23
N VAL A 32 6.13 -14.71 1.98
CA VAL A 32 6.14 -13.35 1.43
C VAL A 32 6.14 -13.37 -0.08
N VAL A 33 5.23 -12.62 -0.69
CA VAL A 33 5.17 -12.38 -2.13
C VAL A 33 5.54 -10.93 -2.45
N ASN A 34 6.51 -10.73 -3.34
CA ASN A 34 6.87 -9.40 -3.83
C ASN A 34 5.94 -8.96 -4.98
N VAL A 35 5.47 -7.72 -4.93
CA VAL A 35 4.63 -7.10 -5.95
C VAL A 35 5.37 -5.94 -6.60
N GLY A 36 6.02 -6.22 -7.72
CA GLY A 36 6.74 -5.22 -8.51
C GLY A 36 8.06 -4.74 -7.90
N ALA A 37 8.69 -3.78 -8.57
CA ALA A 37 10.03 -3.27 -8.21
C ALA A 37 10.02 -2.19 -7.13
N ALA A 38 8.85 -1.58 -6.85
CA ALA A 38 8.71 -0.47 -5.92
C ALA A 38 8.69 -0.89 -4.44
N GLY A 39 8.92 -2.18 -4.14
CA GLY A 39 8.94 -2.69 -2.77
C GLY A 39 7.55 -2.70 -2.13
N THR A 40 6.67 -3.53 -2.66
CA THR A 40 5.40 -3.88 -2.05
C THR A 40 5.43 -5.38 -1.77
N LEU A 41 5.19 -5.77 -0.52
CA LEU A 41 5.19 -7.16 -0.10
C LEU A 41 3.81 -7.55 0.44
N VAL A 42 3.36 -8.75 0.09
CA VAL A 42 2.19 -9.42 0.69
C VAL A 42 2.72 -10.51 1.62
N VAL A 43 2.45 -10.40 2.91
CA VAL A 43 2.87 -11.34 3.95
C VAL A 43 1.68 -12.21 4.30
N ARG A 44 1.72 -13.49 3.93
CA ARG A 44 0.59 -14.40 4.00
C ARG A 44 0.52 -15.17 5.32
N LYS A 45 1.67 -15.50 5.91
CA LYS A 45 1.79 -16.19 7.22
C LYS A 45 2.42 -15.26 8.24
N LEU A 46 1.62 -14.35 8.80
CA LEU A 46 2.16 -13.26 9.60
C LEU A 46 2.70 -13.69 10.97
N GLY A 47 2.07 -14.64 11.67
CA GLY A 47 2.32 -14.83 13.08
C GLY A 47 1.96 -13.57 13.87
N THR A 48 2.95 -12.88 14.45
CA THR A 48 2.76 -11.55 15.06
C THR A 48 3.42 -10.46 14.21
N GLN A 49 2.74 -9.33 14.04
CA GLN A 49 3.25 -8.19 13.27
C GLN A 49 4.57 -7.65 13.85
N ALA A 50 4.68 -7.56 15.18
CA ALA A 50 5.89 -7.07 15.84
C ALA A 50 7.11 -7.93 15.50
N ARG A 51 6.98 -9.26 15.56
CA ARG A 51 8.06 -10.20 15.22
C ARG A 51 8.46 -10.07 13.75
N PHE A 52 7.48 -10.01 12.85
CA PHE A 52 7.74 -9.83 11.43
C PHE A 52 8.47 -8.53 11.14
N VAL A 53 8.01 -7.39 11.69
CA VAL A 53 8.63 -6.08 11.50
C VAL A 53 10.05 -6.04 12.05
N ALA A 54 10.31 -6.65 13.21
CA ALA A 54 11.65 -6.74 13.78
C ALA A 54 12.59 -7.54 12.87
N GLU A 55 12.14 -8.67 12.34
CA GLU A 55 12.93 -9.48 11.41
C GLU A 55 13.15 -8.79 10.06
N LEU A 56 12.12 -8.14 9.54
CA LEU A 56 12.21 -7.33 8.33
C LEU A 56 13.29 -6.26 8.46
N ARG A 57 13.25 -5.47 9.55
CA ARG A 57 14.24 -4.41 9.80
C ARG A 57 15.67 -4.94 9.86
N ARG A 58 15.87 -6.10 10.50
CA ARG A 58 17.20 -6.73 10.59
C ARG A 58 17.77 -7.14 9.22
N LYS A 59 16.91 -7.45 8.25
CA LYS A 59 17.30 -7.86 6.89
C LYS A 59 17.44 -6.71 5.91
N LEU A 60 17.01 -5.51 6.27
CA LEU A 60 17.17 -4.34 5.43
C LEU A 60 18.60 -3.81 5.50
N PRO A 61 19.25 -3.51 4.37
CA PRO A 61 20.61 -2.99 4.33
C PRO A 61 20.73 -1.51 4.72
N PHE A 62 19.60 -0.86 5.01
CA PHE A 62 19.51 0.55 5.41
C PHE A 62 18.17 0.80 6.13
N ASP A 63 18.11 1.90 6.88
CA ASP A 63 16.84 2.35 7.44
C ASP A 63 15.87 2.77 6.34
N ALA A 64 14.77 2.06 6.22
CA ALA A 64 13.70 2.35 5.29
C ALA A 64 12.43 2.78 6.06
N VAL A 65 11.76 3.79 5.54
CA VAL A 65 10.40 4.08 5.99
C VAL A 65 9.49 2.99 5.43
N VAL A 66 8.81 2.31 6.34
CA VAL A 66 7.93 1.19 6.05
C VAL A 66 6.52 1.57 6.51
N ALA A 67 5.58 1.58 5.57
CA ALA A 67 4.16 1.64 5.87
C ALA A 67 3.55 0.25 5.73
N SER A 68 2.52 -0.05 6.49
CA SER A 68 1.79 -1.32 6.39
C SER A 68 0.31 -1.13 6.67
N CYS A 69 -0.52 -2.00 6.10
CA CYS A 69 -1.94 -2.10 6.39
C CYS A 69 -2.40 -3.55 6.32
N ASP A 70 -3.53 -3.85 6.91
CA ASP A 70 -4.19 -5.14 6.73
C ASP A 70 -4.80 -5.24 5.32
N SER A 71 -4.75 -6.43 4.72
CA SER A 71 -5.38 -6.67 3.42
C SER A 71 -6.87 -6.32 3.40
N SER A 72 -7.58 -6.51 4.50
CA SER A 72 -8.99 -6.15 4.64
C SER A 72 -9.26 -4.65 4.47
N GLU A 73 -8.30 -3.78 4.79
CA GLU A 73 -8.44 -2.33 4.59
C GLU A 73 -8.46 -2.00 3.09
N LEU A 74 -7.58 -2.64 2.31
CA LEU A 74 -7.55 -2.44 0.85
C LEU A 74 -8.77 -3.06 0.16
N VAL A 75 -9.23 -4.23 0.62
CA VAL A 75 -10.47 -4.86 0.13
C VAL A 75 -11.67 -3.94 0.35
N ARG A 76 -11.80 -3.38 1.55
CA ARG A 76 -12.88 -2.42 1.85
C ARG A 76 -12.79 -1.17 0.98
N LEU A 77 -11.58 -0.65 0.77
CA LEU A 77 -11.38 0.50 -0.11
C LEU A 77 -11.81 0.20 -1.55
N GLU A 78 -11.51 -1.02 -2.07
CA GLU A 78 -11.93 -1.44 -3.40
C GLU A 78 -13.46 -1.56 -3.50
N MET A 79 -14.11 -2.16 -2.50
CA MET A 79 -15.56 -2.31 -2.45
C MET A 79 -16.29 -0.96 -2.45
N ASP A 80 -15.72 0.06 -1.83
CA ASP A 80 -16.25 1.43 -1.81
C ASP A 80 -16.16 2.12 -3.19
N LYS A 81 -15.44 1.55 -4.15
CA LYS A 81 -15.23 2.10 -5.51
C LYS A 81 -14.80 3.57 -5.47
N PRO A 82 -13.65 3.90 -4.84
CA PRO A 82 -13.28 5.27 -4.44
C PRO A 82 -13.13 6.23 -5.62
N PHE A 83 -12.96 5.72 -6.83
CA PHE A 83 -12.73 6.51 -8.04
C PHE A 83 -13.95 6.58 -8.98
N ARG A 84 -15.10 6.03 -8.60
CA ARG A 84 -16.28 5.93 -9.50
C ARG A 84 -16.79 7.27 -10.01
N ALA A 85 -16.63 8.34 -9.23
CA ALA A 85 -17.07 9.68 -9.58
C ALA A 85 -16.03 10.48 -10.38
N GLU A 86 -14.81 9.96 -10.53
CA GLU A 86 -13.71 10.67 -11.17
C GLU A 86 -13.74 10.51 -12.70
N ARG A 87 -13.77 11.64 -13.39
CA ARG A 87 -13.58 11.67 -14.84
C ARG A 87 -12.08 11.62 -15.15
N LEU A 88 -11.57 10.44 -15.40
CA LEU A 88 -10.16 10.22 -15.71
C LEU A 88 -9.81 10.68 -17.12
N ARG A 89 -8.64 11.31 -17.28
CA ARG A 89 -7.99 11.62 -18.56
C ARG A 89 -6.83 10.62 -18.79
N PRO A 90 -6.29 10.51 -20.02
CA PRO A 90 -5.18 9.59 -20.30
C PRO A 90 -3.91 9.85 -19.48
N ASP A 91 -3.70 11.08 -19.04
CA ASP A 91 -2.58 11.50 -18.19
C ASP A 91 -2.85 11.31 -16.69
N HIS A 92 -4.06 10.92 -16.30
CA HIS A 92 -4.43 10.71 -14.91
C HIS A 92 -4.05 9.31 -14.41
N VAL A 93 -3.50 9.24 -13.21
CA VAL A 93 -3.17 7.99 -12.52
C VAL A 93 -3.86 7.98 -11.16
N GLN A 94 -4.68 6.99 -10.92
CA GLN A 94 -5.27 6.70 -9.60
C GLN A 94 -4.20 6.18 -8.67
N PHE A 95 -4.21 6.61 -7.40
CA PHE A 95 -3.23 6.21 -6.41
C PHE A 95 -3.84 5.98 -5.03
N VAL A 96 -3.11 5.23 -4.22
CA VAL A 96 -3.29 5.13 -2.78
C VAL A 96 -1.95 5.43 -2.11
N SER A 97 -1.97 6.32 -1.13
CA SER A 97 -0.86 6.58 -0.22
C SER A 97 -1.17 5.98 1.13
N ILE A 98 -0.26 5.20 1.65
CA ILE A 98 -0.36 4.55 2.95
C ILE A 98 0.48 5.35 3.93
N LEU A 99 -0.12 5.91 4.96
CA LEU A 99 0.57 6.60 6.03
C LEU A 99 1.29 5.59 6.92
N SER A 100 2.54 5.90 7.33
CA SER A 100 3.33 5.03 8.20
C SER A 100 2.80 4.98 9.63
N GLU A 101 2.08 6.02 10.04
CA GLU A 101 1.45 6.20 11.34
C GLU A 101 0.10 6.93 11.18
N ASP A 102 -0.63 7.07 12.27
CA ASP A 102 -1.91 7.78 12.23
C ASP A 102 -1.70 9.26 11.90
N GLY A 103 -2.42 9.72 10.89
CA GLY A 103 -2.39 11.11 10.43
C GLY A 103 -3.79 11.59 10.11
N ARG A 104 -4.00 12.90 10.21
CA ARG A 104 -5.27 13.55 9.85
C ARG A 104 -5.03 14.65 8.84
N ALA A 105 -5.93 14.76 7.88
CA ALA A 105 -5.91 15.85 6.93
C ALA A 105 -6.03 17.19 7.66
N LYS A 106 -5.09 18.08 7.40
CA LYS A 106 -5.07 19.48 7.90
C LYS A 106 -6.00 20.40 7.09
N ALA A 107 -6.54 19.89 5.97
CA ALA A 107 -7.47 20.58 5.10
C ALA A 107 -8.70 19.71 4.82
N SER A 108 -9.80 20.36 4.41
CA SER A 108 -11.00 19.65 3.97
C SER A 108 -10.73 18.85 2.70
N LEU A 109 -11.32 17.64 2.61
CA LEU A 109 -11.25 16.82 1.41
C LEU A 109 -12.57 16.92 0.62
N PRO A 110 -12.51 16.90 -0.72
CA PRO A 110 -11.35 16.73 -1.58
C PRO A 110 -10.45 17.96 -1.61
N ALA A 111 -9.12 17.74 -1.82
CA ALA A 111 -8.11 18.79 -1.88
C ALA A 111 -7.20 18.62 -3.11
N THR A 112 -6.68 19.72 -3.62
CA THR A 112 -5.72 19.74 -4.74
C THR A 112 -4.35 20.24 -4.30
N ILE A 113 -3.29 19.75 -4.95
CA ILE A 113 -1.92 20.20 -4.72
C ILE A 113 -1.29 20.59 -6.08
N PRO A 114 -0.90 21.84 -6.27
CA PRO A 114 -1.16 23.00 -5.38
C PRO A 114 -2.66 23.26 -5.20
N GLY A 115 -3.03 24.05 -4.19
CA GLY A 115 -4.44 24.36 -3.87
C GLY A 115 -5.09 25.32 -4.86
N ASP A 116 -4.29 26.10 -5.56
CA ASP A 116 -4.69 27.10 -6.54
C ASP A 116 -4.05 26.83 -7.90
N GLY A 117 -4.69 27.27 -8.96
CA GLY A 117 -4.22 27.11 -10.32
C GLY A 117 -4.25 25.68 -10.86
N GLU A 118 -3.24 25.33 -11.64
CA GLU A 118 -3.12 23.99 -12.20
C GLU A 118 -2.68 22.96 -11.15
N TRP A 119 -3.52 21.99 -10.88
CA TRP A 119 -3.24 20.92 -9.92
C TRP A 119 -2.46 19.74 -10.54
N PHE A 120 -1.59 19.12 -9.77
CA PHE A 120 -0.85 17.91 -10.13
C PHE A 120 -1.30 16.69 -9.35
N VAL A 121 -1.77 16.89 -8.11
CA VAL A 121 -2.31 15.84 -7.25
C VAL A 121 -3.66 16.30 -6.74
N ARG A 122 -4.68 15.44 -6.84
CA ARG A 122 -6.00 15.63 -6.25
C ARG A 122 -6.27 14.50 -5.29
N ILE A 123 -6.38 14.82 -4.02
CA ILE A 123 -6.78 13.90 -2.97
C ILE A 123 -8.30 13.90 -2.94
N ILE A 124 -8.91 12.73 -3.15
CA ILE A 124 -10.36 12.53 -3.18
C ILE A 124 -10.87 12.28 -1.77
N GLY A 125 -10.14 11.47 -1.00
CA GLY A 125 -10.53 11.12 0.35
C GLY A 125 -9.43 10.39 1.11
N ALA A 126 -9.76 10.11 2.38
CA ALA A 126 -8.92 9.30 3.25
C ALA A 126 -9.81 8.40 4.12
N ARG A 127 -9.29 7.20 4.44
CA ARG A 127 -9.91 6.25 5.35
C ARG A 127 -8.84 5.58 6.18
N ASN A 128 -8.90 5.71 7.51
CA ASN A 128 -7.82 5.30 8.39
C ASN A 128 -6.48 5.91 7.91
N ARG A 129 -5.48 5.05 7.63
CA ARG A 129 -4.18 5.46 7.11
C ARG A 129 -4.06 5.40 5.58
N LEU A 130 -5.16 5.15 4.87
CA LEU A 130 -5.22 5.10 3.41
C LEU A 130 -5.72 6.45 2.88
N VAL A 131 -4.89 7.13 2.11
CA VAL A 131 -5.22 8.37 1.38
C VAL A 131 -5.29 8.03 -0.09
N TYR A 132 -6.37 8.38 -0.77
CA TYR A 132 -6.55 8.03 -2.17
C TYR A 132 -6.92 9.23 -3.02
N GLY A 133 -6.51 9.16 -4.29
CA GLY A 133 -6.69 10.27 -5.21
C GLY A 133 -6.20 9.98 -6.61
N VAL A 134 -6.04 11.07 -7.37
CA VAL A 134 -5.58 11.05 -8.75
C VAL A 134 -4.42 12.03 -8.89
N TYR A 135 -3.37 11.63 -9.59
CA TYR A 135 -2.32 12.56 -9.99
C TYR A 135 -2.16 12.60 -11.51
N ARG A 136 -1.61 13.69 -12.02
CA ARG A 136 -1.25 13.82 -13.43
C ARG A 136 0.15 13.26 -13.68
N ARG A 137 0.36 12.59 -14.81
CA ARG A 137 1.70 12.19 -15.28
C ARG A 137 2.48 13.41 -15.73
N HIS A 138 3.20 14.03 -14.81
CA HIS A 138 4.01 15.20 -15.06
C HIS A 138 5.26 15.18 -14.19
N MET A 139 6.38 15.77 -14.66
CA MET A 139 7.66 15.74 -13.92
C MET A 139 7.54 16.37 -12.52
N LYS A 140 6.74 17.43 -12.36
CA LYS A 140 6.50 18.10 -11.07
C LYS A 140 5.70 17.26 -10.08
N THR A 141 4.96 16.26 -10.53
CA THR A 141 4.05 15.46 -9.70
C THR A 141 4.76 14.77 -8.54
N ILE A 142 6.00 14.29 -8.73
CA ILE A 142 6.76 13.61 -7.67
C ILE A 142 6.94 14.51 -6.44
N GLY A 143 7.31 15.77 -6.67
CA GLY A 143 7.45 16.75 -5.56
C GLY A 143 6.11 17.03 -4.87
N HIS A 144 5.02 17.11 -5.64
CA HIS A 144 3.70 17.37 -5.09
C HIS A 144 3.12 16.16 -4.33
N LEU A 145 3.44 14.94 -4.72
CA LEU A 145 3.08 13.73 -3.95
C LEU A 145 3.75 13.72 -2.56
N GLY A 146 4.98 14.26 -2.45
CA GLY A 146 5.66 14.41 -1.17
C GLY A 146 4.94 15.32 -0.18
N ARG A 147 4.13 16.27 -0.65
CA ARG A 147 3.32 17.18 0.20
C ARG A 147 2.15 16.48 0.91
N ILE A 148 1.84 15.24 0.54
CA ILE A 148 0.87 14.43 1.30
C ILE A 148 1.32 14.24 2.74
N ASP A 149 2.64 14.10 2.99
CA ASP A 149 3.20 14.00 4.33
C ASP A 149 2.86 15.24 5.18
N GLU A 150 3.03 16.42 4.61
CA GLU A 150 2.75 17.70 5.28
C GLU A 150 1.26 17.87 5.56
N LEU A 151 0.43 17.48 4.57
CA LEU A 151 -1.02 17.61 4.65
C LEU A 151 -1.62 16.67 5.72
N PHE A 152 -1.06 15.49 5.91
CA PHE A 152 -1.55 14.51 6.88
C PHE A 152 -0.73 14.44 8.17
N GLY A 153 0.45 15.08 8.20
CA GLY A 153 1.34 15.07 9.35
C GLY A 153 2.02 13.73 9.61
N ALA A 154 2.09 12.86 8.61
CA ALA A 154 2.69 11.53 8.70
C ALA A 154 3.35 11.14 7.37
N PRO A 155 4.50 10.44 7.38
CA PRO A 155 5.14 9.95 6.17
C PRO A 155 4.22 9.02 5.37
N ALA A 156 4.08 9.27 4.08
CA ALA A 156 3.22 8.51 3.18
C ALA A 156 4.01 7.73 2.14
N THR A 157 3.56 6.54 1.80
CA THR A 157 4.11 5.72 0.72
C THR A 157 3.06 5.52 -0.36
N THR A 158 3.29 6.09 -1.54
CA THR A 158 2.31 6.09 -2.63
C THR A 158 2.51 4.90 -3.57
N ARG A 159 1.39 4.29 -3.96
CA ARG A 159 1.32 3.26 -5.02
C ARG A 159 0.19 3.58 -5.99
N SER A 160 0.39 3.22 -7.27
CA SER A 160 -0.70 3.28 -8.25
C SER A 160 -1.81 2.31 -7.88
N TRP A 161 -3.04 2.65 -8.26
CA TRP A 161 -4.19 1.76 -8.05
C TRP A 161 -4.00 0.40 -8.73
N SER A 162 -3.32 0.34 -9.88
CA SER A 162 -2.97 -0.92 -10.54
C SER A 162 -2.08 -1.83 -9.68
N THR A 163 -1.15 -1.25 -8.91
CA THR A 163 -0.36 -2.01 -7.92
C THR A 163 -1.24 -2.55 -6.80
N ILE A 164 -2.17 -1.74 -6.29
CA ILE A 164 -3.12 -2.17 -5.26
C ILE A 164 -4.00 -3.31 -5.78
N LEU A 165 -4.52 -3.23 -7.01
CA LEU A 165 -5.28 -4.32 -7.62
C LEU A 165 -4.45 -5.60 -7.78
N SER A 166 -3.15 -5.49 -8.06
CA SER A 166 -2.25 -6.65 -8.10
C SER A 166 -2.08 -7.29 -6.72
N VAL A 167 -1.98 -6.49 -5.66
CA VAL A 167 -1.99 -6.96 -4.27
C VAL A 167 -3.28 -7.69 -3.96
N LEU A 168 -4.44 -7.10 -4.30
CA LEU A 168 -5.75 -7.68 -4.03
C LEU A 168 -5.96 -9.02 -4.75
N ARG A 169 -5.48 -9.18 -6.00
CA ARG A 169 -5.51 -10.48 -6.70
C ARG A 169 -4.73 -11.56 -5.96
N ILE A 170 -3.56 -11.23 -5.41
CA ILE A 170 -2.76 -12.17 -4.61
C ILE A 170 -3.51 -12.54 -3.33
N VAL A 171 -4.12 -11.57 -2.66
CA VAL A 171 -4.93 -11.80 -1.45
C VAL A 171 -6.11 -12.71 -1.75
N SER A 172 -6.88 -12.45 -2.82
CA SER A 172 -8.04 -13.26 -3.20
C SER A 172 -7.67 -14.69 -3.59
N SER A 173 -6.50 -14.91 -4.20
CA SER A 173 -6.03 -16.26 -4.52
C SER A 173 -5.76 -17.12 -3.29
N LEU A 174 -5.52 -16.50 -2.13
CA LEU A 174 -5.32 -17.21 -0.86
C LEU A 174 -6.62 -17.78 -0.30
N GLU A 175 -7.72 -17.05 -0.44
CA GLU A 175 -9.03 -17.46 0.07
C GLU A 175 -9.57 -18.67 -0.70
N HIS A 176 -9.12 -18.86 -1.96
CA HIS A 176 -9.51 -20.00 -2.80
C HIS A 176 -8.56 -21.21 -2.68
N SER A 177 -7.41 -21.04 -2.01
CA SER A 177 -6.38 -22.08 -1.86
C SER A 177 -6.47 -22.85 -0.53
N ASP A 178 -7.48 -22.65 0.29
CA ASP A 178 -7.77 -23.42 1.50
C ASP A 178 -9.03 -24.29 1.30
N PRO A 179 -8.93 -25.47 0.62
CA PRO A 179 -10.08 -26.36 0.37
C PRO A 179 -10.35 -27.33 1.53
N GLN A 180 -9.73 -27.17 2.71
CA GLN A 180 -9.88 -28.12 3.81
C GLN A 180 -10.43 -27.52 5.11
N GLY A 181 -11.53 -26.80 4.99
CA GLY A 181 -12.48 -26.66 6.08
C GLY A 181 -13.47 -27.81 6.11
N VAL A 182 -13.01 -29.06 6.17
CA VAL A 182 -13.89 -30.20 6.40
C VAL A 182 -14.37 -30.15 7.85
N TRP A 183 -15.55 -29.61 8.07
CA TRP A 183 -16.33 -29.80 9.28
C TRP A 183 -16.65 -31.30 9.40
N ARG A 184 -15.88 -32.05 10.17
CA ARG A 184 -16.30 -33.36 10.66
C ARG A 184 -17.39 -33.12 11.69
N ILE A 185 -18.60 -33.47 11.33
CA ILE A 185 -19.71 -33.66 12.27
C ILE A 185 -19.29 -34.80 13.20
N PRO A 186 -19.27 -34.63 14.55
CA PRO A 186 -19.04 -35.75 15.44
C PRO A 186 -20.23 -36.71 15.32
N ASP A 187 -19.97 -37.96 14.96
CA ASP A 187 -20.91 -39.02 15.03
C ASP A 187 -21.49 -39.17 16.43
N SER A 188 -22.80 -38.98 16.50
CA SER A 188 -23.60 -39.28 17.69
C SER A 188 -23.69 -40.80 17.86
N ARG A 189 -23.07 -41.30 18.92
CA ARG A 189 -23.49 -42.55 19.57
C ARG A 189 -23.50 -42.38 21.09
#